data_45228ae865cb22919e2aa3b184938f9b
#
_entry.id   45228ae865cb22919e2aa3b184938f9b
#
_cell.length_a   1.000
_cell.length_b   1.000
_cell.length_c   1.000
_cell.angle_alpha   90.00
_cell.angle_beta   90.00
_cell.angle_gamma   90.00
#
_symmetry.space_group_name_H-M   'P 1'
#
loop_
_entity.id
_entity.type
_entity.pdbx_description
1 polymer ?
#
loop_
_entity_poly.entity_id
_entity_poly.type
_entity_poly.pdbx_seq_one_letter_code
_entity_poly.pdbx_strand_id
1 'polypeptide(L)'
;MVLMPPGSAKSTYTSVIFPAWWLTLHPRSSIIATSHTSDLAEHFSRLVRNLVADQGSSIGMTVLTGDGAADRWQTSFGGRYAAVGLRGAVTGRRADLILIDDPIKSQNEADSAHLRDRAWDWFRFDLITRLTPRGRIVLIMTRWHEEDLGGRLLGQSDSDWRVLRLPALAEVGDPLGREIGAPLWPEWEDTQALLRRRLSVGERAWWALYQQSPRPLEGSFFKTVKIEVIETAPDPESMSVVRAWDLAATIKNDENDPDWTVGLKMHRTNTGHFVILDVIRVRASAWQVECLLAETARRDGRDVLISLPQDPGSAGKSAASQFVRNLAGHQVEATLETGEKAVRASAVAAQVEAGNVSVVRGAWNAQFLEELRDFPNGRKDDQVDALSRAFWRLLRIQAEPRHLTTNLLNR
;
A
#
# COMPACT_ATOMS: atom_id res chain seq x y z
N MET A 1 -17.59 -0.21 16.70
CA MET A 1 -16.32 -0.62 16.09
C MET A 1 -15.39 -1.10 17.18
N VAL A 2 -14.71 -2.23 17.00
CA VAL A 2 -13.75 -2.80 17.96
C VAL A 2 -12.39 -2.93 17.25
N LEU A 3 -11.40 -2.20 17.75
CA LEU A 3 -10.06 -2.14 17.18
C LEU A 3 -9.06 -2.70 18.21
N MET A 4 -8.44 -3.85 17.91
CA MET A 4 -7.58 -4.56 18.85
C MET A 4 -6.40 -5.23 18.14
N PRO A 5 -5.28 -5.46 18.84
CA PRO A 5 -4.11 -6.13 18.28
C PRO A 5 -4.38 -7.55 17.80
N PRO A 6 -3.51 -8.11 16.94
CA PRO A 6 -3.51 -9.54 16.67
C PRO A 6 -3.33 -10.35 17.96
N GLY A 7 -3.98 -11.51 18.07
CA GLY A 7 -3.83 -12.40 19.21
C GLY A 7 -4.53 -11.96 20.51
N SER A 8 -5.29 -10.85 20.50
CA SER A 8 -5.99 -10.30 21.68
C SER A 8 -7.38 -10.89 21.94
N ALA A 9 -7.71 -12.03 21.35
CA ALA A 9 -9.02 -12.72 21.44
C ALA A 9 -10.20 -11.90 20.91
N LYS A 10 -9.99 -10.85 20.12
CA LYS A 10 -11.07 -9.99 19.59
C LYS A 10 -12.19 -10.78 18.91
N SER A 11 -11.84 -11.68 17.98
CA SER A 11 -12.82 -12.49 17.25
C SER A 11 -13.54 -13.50 18.15
N THR A 12 -12.89 -14.04 19.19
CA THR A 12 -13.54 -14.91 20.16
C THR A 12 -14.70 -14.19 20.86
N TYR A 13 -14.45 -12.99 21.36
CA TYR A 13 -15.47 -12.22 22.05
C TYR A 13 -16.53 -11.68 21.09
N THR A 14 -16.14 -11.12 19.96
CA THR A 14 -17.03 -10.34 19.12
C THR A 14 -17.67 -11.13 17.98
N SER A 15 -17.03 -12.20 17.50
CA SER A 15 -17.54 -13.01 16.38
C SER A 15 -18.07 -14.38 16.80
N VAL A 16 -17.82 -14.78 18.07
CA VAL A 16 -18.34 -16.04 18.61
C VAL A 16 -19.27 -15.80 19.80
N ILE A 17 -18.79 -15.22 20.90
CA ILE A 17 -19.58 -15.06 22.12
C ILE A 17 -20.71 -14.03 21.94
N PHE A 18 -20.38 -12.87 21.37
CA PHE A 18 -21.34 -11.78 21.21
C PHE A 18 -22.56 -12.15 20.34
N PRO A 19 -22.45 -12.76 19.15
CA PRO A 19 -23.62 -13.13 18.37
C PRO A 19 -24.47 -14.23 19.02
N ALA A 20 -23.87 -15.15 19.76
CA ALA A 20 -24.64 -16.12 20.56
C ALA A 20 -25.44 -15.41 21.67
N TRP A 21 -24.78 -14.53 22.44
CA TRP A 21 -25.44 -13.70 23.44
C TRP A 21 -26.53 -12.81 22.83
N TRP A 22 -26.27 -12.19 21.66
CA TRP A 22 -27.26 -11.37 20.95
C TRP A 22 -28.53 -12.15 20.65
N LEU A 23 -28.43 -13.39 20.20
CA LEU A 23 -29.57 -14.25 19.92
C LEU A 23 -30.39 -14.57 21.20
N THR A 24 -29.81 -14.58 22.38
CA THR A 24 -30.54 -14.76 23.62
C THR A 24 -31.45 -13.54 23.94
N LEU A 25 -30.98 -12.34 23.61
CA LEU A 25 -31.73 -11.10 23.82
C LEU A 25 -32.70 -10.79 22.67
N HIS A 26 -32.35 -11.21 21.47
CA HIS A 26 -33.07 -10.94 20.23
C HIS A 26 -33.32 -12.24 19.45
N PRO A 27 -34.12 -13.16 19.95
CA PRO A 27 -34.19 -14.54 19.48
C PRO A 27 -34.68 -14.72 18.03
N ARG A 28 -35.28 -13.67 17.44
CA ARG A 28 -35.75 -13.66 16.03
C ARG A 28 -34.84 -12.91 15.07
N SER A 29 -33.70 -12.42 15.56
CA SER A 29 -32.77 -11.63 14.74
C SER A 29 -32.16 -12.44 13.61
N SER A 30 -32.01 -11.77 12.48
CA SER A 30 -31.18 -12.23 11.36
C SER A 30 -29.79 -11.64 11.47
N ILE A 31 -28.76 -12.49 11.50
CA ILE A 31 -27.35 -12.11 11.58
C ILE A 31 -26.66 -12.42 10.26
N ILE A 32 -25.93 -11.47 9.70
CA ILE A 32 -24.94 -11.69 8.65
C ILE A 32 -23.56 -11.47 9.28
N ALA A 33 -22.73 -12.52 9.30
CA ALA A 33 -21.36 -12.47 9.77
C ALA A 33 -20.40 -12.62 8.61
N THR A 34 -19.44 -11.70 8.50
CA THR A 34 -18.49 -11.71 7.41
C THR A 34 -17.06 -11.71 7.92
N SER A 35 -16.16 -12.36 7.18
CA SER A 35 -14.71 -12.33 7.39
C SER A 35 -14.00 -12.29 6.06
N HIS A 36 -12.67 -12.10 6.06
CA HIS A 36 -11.90 -11.97 4.81
C HIS A 36 -11.99 -13.21 3.91
N THR A 37 -12.25 -14.42 4.47
CA THR A 37 -12.55 -15.63 3.69
C THR A 37 -13.85 -16.26 4.13
N SER A 38 -14.49 -17.03 3.23
CA SER A 38 -15.66 -17.84 3.55
C SER A 38 -15.35 -18.89 4.61
N ASP A 39 -14.21 -19.57 4.50
CA ASP A 39 -13.79 -20.61 5.43
C ASP A 39 -13.68 -20.12 6.88
N LEU A 40 -13.15 -18.88 7.06
CA LEU A 40 -13.04 -18.27 8.39
C LEU A 40 -14.43 -17.85 8.92
N ALA A 41 -15.26 -17.27 8.07
CA ALA A 41 -16.64 -16.91 8.44
C ALA A 41 -17.45 -18.16 8.84
N GLU A 42 -17.32 -19.25 8.11
CA GLU A 42 -17.94 -20.54 8.43
C GLU A 42 -17.36 -21.18 9.70
N HIS A 43 -16.06 -21.03 9.94
CA HIS A 43 -15.44 -21.48 11.18
C HIS A 43 -16.10 -20.81 12.39
N PHE A 44 -16.22 -19.48 12.39
CA PHE A 44 -16.91 -18.75 13.43
C PHE A 44 -18.38 -19.13 13.53
N SER A 45 -19.06 -19.30 12.40
CA SER A 45 -20.46 -19.75 12.36
C SER A 45 -20.67 -21.07 13.10
N ARG A 46 -19.78 -22.05 12.89
CA ARG A 46 -19.82 -23.34 13.60
C ARG A 46 -19.65 -23.16 15.12
N LEU A 47 -18.72 -22.29 15.54
CA LEU A 47 -18.51 -22.02 16.96
C LEU A 47 -19.73 -21.36 17.59
N VAL A 48 -20.33 -20.36 16.93
CA VAL A 48 -21.57 -19.71 17.40
C VAL A 48 -22.72 -20.71 17.49
N ARG A 49 -22.89 -21.52 16.45
CA ARG A 49 -23.94 -22.56 16.41
C ARG A 49 -23.80 -23.56 17.57
N ASN A 50 -22.58 -24.05 17.79
CA ASN A 50 -22.31 -24.97 18.89
C ASN A 50 -22.62 -24.31 20.25
N LEU A 51 -22.17 -23.07 20.45
CA LEU A 51 -22.45 -22.33 21.68
C LEU A 51 -23.96 -22.13 21.90
N VAL A 52 -24.73 -21.83 20.85
CA VAL A 52 -26.19 -21.74 20.90
C VAL A 52 -26.83 -23.12 21.18
N ALA A 53 -26.32 -24.20 20.62
CA ALA A 53 -26.80 -25.55 20.88
C ALA A 53 -26.55 -25.96 22.33
N ASP A 54 -25.39 -25.66 22.88
CA ASP A 54 -24.98 -26.05 24.25
C ASP A 54 -25.72 -25.21 25.32
N GLN A 55 -25.80 -23.88 25.12
CA GLN A 55 -26.32 -22.95 26.14
C GLN A 55 -27.76 -22.55 25.91
N GLY A 56 -28.25 -22.66 24.69
CA GLY A 56 -29.61 -22.24 24.30
C GLY A 56 -30.73 -23.03 25.00
N SER A 57 -30.45 -24.25 25.40
CA SER A 57 -31.40 -25.10 26.13
C SER A 57 -31.89 -24.47 27.45
N SER A 58 -31.04 -23.67 28.11
CA SER A 58 -31.39 -22.95 29.36
C SER A 58 -32.50 -21.90 29.15
N ILE A 59 -32.68 -21.44 27.92
CA ILE A 59 -33.73 -20.47 27.53
C ILE A 59 -34.75 -21.07 26.55
N GLY A 60 -34.73 -22.40 26.33
CA GLY A 60 -35.62 -23.09 25.40
C GLY A 60 -35.31 -22.88 23.91
N MET A 61 -34.11 -22.34 23.58
CA MET A 61 -33.67 -22.15 22.21
C MET A 61 -32.89 -23.37 21.74
N THR A 62 -33.21 -23.86 20.55
CA THR A 62 -32.44 -24.95 19.90
C THR A 62 -32.06 -24.56 18.46
N VAL A 63 -31.04 -25.16 17.95
CA VAL A 63 -30.67 -25.06 16.52
C VAL A 63 -31.51 -26.05 15.75
N LEU A 64 -32.16 -25.61 14.66
CA LEU A 64 -32.99 -26.48 13.83
C LEU A 64 -32.14 -27.47 13.05
N THR A 65 -32.53 -28.75 13.11
CA THR A 65 -31.91 -29.83 12.32
C THR A 65 -32.49 -29.82 10.91
N GLY A 66 -31.63 -29.73 9.88
CA GLY A 66 -32.04 -29.71 8.47
C GLY A 66 -31.40 -28.62 7.63
N ASP A 67 -31.10 -27.45 8.24
CA ASP A 67 -30.37 -26.34 7.63
C ASP A 67 -28.91 -26.27 8.10
N GLY A 68 -28.29 -27.38 8.46
CA GLY A 68 -27.01 -27.48 9.15
C GLY A 68 -25.78 -27.21 8.29
N ALA A 69 -25.89 -26.45 7.21
CA ALA A 69 -24.74 -25.97 6.47
C ALA A 69 -23.89 -25.04 7.36
N ALA A 70 -22.59 -25.07 7.22
CA ALA A 70 -21.66 -24.27 8.00
C ALA A 70 -21.86 -22.76 7.75
N ASP A 71 -22.36 -22.42 6.57
CA ASP A 71 -22.59 -21.06 6.12
C ASP A 71 -23.94 -20.46 6.57
N ARG A 72 -24.92 -21.31 7.03
CA ARG A 72 -26.26 -20.84 7.43
C ARG A 72 -26.97 -21.83 8.34
N TRP A 73 -27.70 -21.31 9.30
CA TRP A 73 -28.54 -22.09 10.20
C TRP A 73 -29.63 -21.19 10.85
N GLN A 74 -30.61 -21.83 11.51
CA GLN A 74 -31.71 -21.17 12.14
C GLN A 74 -31.93 -21.71 13.56
N THR A 75 -32.53 -20.88 14.41
CA THR A 75 -32.99 -21.27 15.74
C THR A 75 -34.49 -21.59 15.75
N SER A 76 -34.93 -22.35 16.76
CA SER A 76 -36.34 -22.67 17.00
C SER A 76 -37.24 -21.43 17.20
N PHE A 77 -36.64 -20.29 17.55
CA PHE A 77 -37.36 -19.02 17.68
C PHE A 77 -37.41 -18.19 16.39
N GLY A 78 -36.85 -18.71 15.30
CA GLY A 78 -36.85 -18.06 13.99
C GLY A 78 -35.65 -17.11 13.76
N GLY A 79 -34.69 -17.09 14.66
CA GLY A 79 -33.40 -16.41 14.45
C GLY A 79 -32.61 -17.07 13.32
N ARG A 80 -31.90 -16.28 12.52
CA ARG A 80 -31.16 -16.73 11.36
C ARG A 80 -29.71 -16.27 11.45
N TYR A 81 -28.78 -17.14 11.05
CA TYR A 81 -27.38 -16.81 10.94
C TYR A 81 -26.87 -17.16 9.53
N ALA A 82 -26.12 -16.24 8.93
CA ALA A 82 -25.48 -16.44 7.64
C ALA A 82 -24.03 -15.99 7.70
N ALA A 83 -23.11 -16.90 7.39
CA ALA A 83 -21.68 -16.63 7.27
C ALA A 83 -21.30 -16.41 5.80
N VAL A 84 -20.56 -15.35 5.52
CA VAL A 84 -20.17 -14.97 4.15
C VAL A 84 -18.73 -14.46 4.16
N GLY A 85 -17.93 -14.88 3.20
CA GLY A 85 -16.63 -14.27 3.00
C GLY A 85 -16.75 -12.84 2.46
N LEU A 86 -15.72 -12.04 2.66
CA LEU A 86 -15.63 -10.70 2.06
C LEU A 86 -15.87 -10.80 0.54
N ARG A 87 -16.76 -9.94 0.01
CA ARG A 87 -17.22 -9.96 -1.39
C ARG A 87 -18.09 -11.17 -1.78
N GLY A 88 -18.45 -12.02 -0.82
CA GLY A 88 -19.43 -13.08 -1.05
C GLY A 88 -20.84 -12.51 -1.28
N ALA A 89 -21.71 -13.29 -1.92
CA ALA A 89 -23.07 -12.87 -2.23
C ALA A 89 -23.94 -12.76 -0.97
N VAL A 90 -24.33 -11.55 -0.62
CA VAL A 90 -25.28 -11.24 0.46
C VAL A 90 -26.68 -10.90 -0.08
N THR A 91 -26.87 -11.03 -1.40
CA THR A 91 -28.10 -10.66 -2.10
C THR A 91 -29.30 -11.47 -1.58
N GLY A 92 -30.47 -10.84 -1.50
CA GLY A 92 -31.71 -11.50 -1.03
C GLY A 92 -31.82 -11.69 0.48
N ARG A 93 -30.86 -11.25 1.27
CA ARG A 93 -30.87 -11.34 2.74
C ARG A 93 -31.09 -9.99 3.38
N ARG A 94 -31.69 -9.99 4.59
CA ARG A 94 -31.77 -8.82 5.47
C ARG A 94 -31.16 -9.18 6.81
N ALA A 95 -30.57 -8.20 7.50
CA ALA A 95 -29.91 -8.42 8.77
C ALA A 95 -30.30 -7.38 9.81
N ASP A 96 -30.57 -7.84 11.03
CA ASP A 96 -30.72 -7.01 12.22
C ASP A 96 -29.37 -6.76 12.89
N LEU A 97 -28.40 -7.65 12.62
CA LEU A 97 -27.01 -7.51 13.03
C LEU A 97 -26.08 -7.92 11.89
N ILE A 98 -25.14 -7.06 11.56
CA ILE A 98 -24.03 -7.36 10.65
C ILE A 98 -22.73 -7.34 11.44
N LEU A 99 -21.97 -8.43 11.36
CA LEU A 99 -20.63 -8.57 11.91
C LEU A 99 -19.61 -8.57 10.77
N ILE A 100 -18.57 -7.75 10.87
CA ILE A 100 -17.48 -7.68 9.92
C ILE A 100 -16.19 -7.93 10.68
N ASP A 101 -15.58 -9.11 10.52
CA ASP A 101 -14.38 -9.52 11.24
C ASP A 101 -13.16 -9.55 10.33
N ASP A 102 -12.18 -8.72 10.65
CA ASP A 102 -10.89 -8.59 9.95
C ASP A 102 -11.05 -8.59 8.41
N PRO A 103 -11.64 -7.54 7.82
CA PRO A 103 -11.92 -7.48 6.39
C PRO A 103 -10.66 -7.39 5.51
N ILE A 104 -9.49 -7.16 6.11
CA ILE A 104 -8.16 -7.10 5.46
C ILE A 104 -7.28 -8.16 6.10
N LYS A 105 -6.62 -8.97 5.27
CA LYS A 105 -5.84 -10.14 5.72
C LYS A 105 -4.33 -9.93 5.79
N SER A 106 -3.80 -8.89 5.14
CA SER A 106 -2.35 -8.70 5.01
C SER A 106 -1.97 -7.25 4.72
N GLN A 107 -0.70 -6.92 4.97
CA GLN A 107 -0.15 -5.61 4.64
C GLN A 107 -0.24 -5.31 3.13
N ASN A 108 0.07 -6.27 2.27
CA ASN A 108 -0.01 -6.09 0.81
C ASN A 108 -1.43 -5.73 0.35
N GLU A 109 -2.45 -6.34 0.97
CA GLU A 109 -3.84 -5.98 0.68
C GLU A 109 -4.18 -4.58 1.20
N ALA A 110 -3.72 -4.25 2.40
CA ALA A 110 -3.92 -2.93 3.00
C ALA A 110 -3.23 -1.81 2.22
N ASP A 111 -2.05 -2.07 1.64
CA ASP A 111 -1.28 -1.09 0.87
C ASP A 111 -1.88 -0.86 -0.53
N SER A 112 -2.62 -1.82 -1.06
CA SER A 112 -3.30 -1.69 -2.36
C SER A 112 -4.52 -0.77 -2.26
N ALA A 113 -4.44 0.44 -2.84
CA ALA A 113 -5.57 1.36 -2.93
C ALA A 113 -6.78 0.70 -3.60
N HIS A 114 -6.56 -0.06 -4.68
CA HIS A 114 -7.61 -0.79 -5.38
C HIS A 114 -8.34 -1.80 -4.47
N LEU A 115 -7.63 -2.54 -3.62
CA LEU A 115 -8.26 -3.51 -2.71
C LEU A 115 -9.00 -2.82 -1.57
N ARG A 116 -8.48 -1.67 -1.06
CA ARG A 116 -9.19 -0.83 -0.10
C ARG A 116 -10.49 -0.26 -0.69
N ASP A 117 -10.44 0.25 -1.93
CA ASP A 117 -11.61 0.76 -2.64
C ASP A 117 -12.66 -0.34 -2.84
N ARG A 118 -12.25 -1.53 -3.26
CA ARG A 118 -13.16 -2.68 -3.40
C ARG A 118 -13.82 -3.10 -2.08
N ALA A 119 -13.08 -3.07 -0.97
CA ALA A 119 -13.64 -3.38 0.36
C ALA A 119 -14.65 -2.30 0.79
N TRP A 120 -14.35 -1.04 0.49
CA TRP A 120 -15.22 0.09 0.73
C TRP A 120 -16.52 0.04 -0.09
N ASP A 121 -16.41 -0.24 -1.39
CA ASP A 121 -17.57 -0.35 -2.29
C ASP A 121 -18.48 -1.53 -1.89
N TRP A 122 -17.89 -2.69 -1.58
CA TRP A 122 -18.63 -3.83 -1.08
C TRP A 122 -19.38 -3.50 0.22
N PHE A 123 -18.75 -2.79 1.15
CA PHE A 123 -19.40 -2.33 2.36
C PHE A 123 -20.60 -1.43 2.05
N ARG A 124 -20.45 -0.45 1.16
CA ARG A 124 -21.46 0.54 0.85
C ARG A 124 -22.61 0.02 0.00
N PHE A 125 -22.29 -0.74 -1.02
CA PHE A 125 -23.28 -1.12 -2.04
C PHE A 125 -23.90 -2.48 -1.77
N ASP A 126 -23.15 -3.42 -1.22
CA ASP A 126 -23.64 -4.77 -1.00
C ASP A 126 -24.09 -4.98 0.46
N LEU A 127 -23.25 -4.64 1.44
CA LEU A 127 -23.47 -5.06 2.81
C LEU A 127 -24.43 -4.14 3.58
N ILE A 128 -24.17 -2.82 3.59
CA ILE A 128 -25.00 -1.87 4.35
C ILE A 128 -26.45 -1.85 3.87
N THR A 129 -26.68 -2.10 2.58
CA THR A 129 -28.03 -2.19 1.99
C THR A 129 -28.84 -3.38 2.50
N ARG A 130 -28.21 -4.32 3.20
CA ARG A 130 -28.90 -5.47 3.83
C ARG A 130 -29.42 -5.15 5.21
N LEU A 131 -28.94 -4.09 5.84
CA LEU A 131 -29.34 -3.72 7.18
C LEU A 131 -30.83 -3.37 7.24
N THR A 132 -31.53 -3.87 8.28
CA THR A 132 -32.91 -3.41 8.59
C THR A 132 -32.86 -2.01 9.22
N PRO A 133 -33.96 -1.24 9.22
CA PRO A 133 -33.99 0.13 9.76
C PRO A 133 -33.53 0.28 11.22
N ARG A 134 -33.63 -0.77 12.03
CA ARG A 134 -33.13 -0.81 13.42
C ARG A 134 -31.89 -1.67 13.60
N GLY A 135 -31.32 -2.14 12.51
CA GLY A 135 -30.15 -3.02 12.51
C GLY A 135 -28.91 -2.34 13.06
N ARG A 136 -27.94 -3.15 13.41
CA ARG A 136 -26.64 -2.72 13.96
C ARG A 136 -25.52 -3.33 13.14
N ILE A 137 -24.41 -2.62 13.08
CA ILE A 137 -23.16 -3.12 12.49
C ILE A 137 -22.08 -3.13 13.55
N VAL A 138 -21.35 -4.24 13.67
CA VAL A 138 -20.12 -4.33 14.46
C VAL A 138 -18.99 -4.64 13.52
N LEU A 139 -18.07 -3.71 13.39
CA LEU A 139 -16.80 -3.88 12.69
C LEU A 139 -15.71 -4.24 13.71
N ILE A 140 -15.10 -5.37 13.53
CA ILE A 140 -14.03 -5.90 14.36
C ILE A 140 -12.79 -6.00 13.48
N MET A 141 -11.70 -5.34 13.84
CA MET A 141 -10.50 -5.45 13.02
C MET A 141 -9.23 -5.08 13.78
N THR A 142 -8.12 -5.57 13.25
CA THR A 142 -6.81 -4.97 13.44
C THR A 142 -6.65 -3.89 12.37
N ARG A 143 -6.11 -2.73 12.75
CA ARG A 143 -5.81 -1.65 11.82
C ARG A 143 -4.56 -1.98 11.02
N TRP A 144 -4.57 -1.66 9.73
CA TRP A 144 -3.44 -1.91 8.82
C TRP A 144 -2.96 -0.65 8.10
N HIS A 145 -3.90 0.22 7.74
CA HIS A 145 -3.67 1.42 6.96
C HIS A 145 -4.63 2.53 7.41
N GLU A 146 -4.26 3.80 7.22
CA GLU A 146 -5.13 4.94 7.59
C GLU A 146 -6.45 4.88 6.86
N GLU A 147 -6.42 4.56 5.58
CA GLU A 147 -7.59 4.43 4.71
C GLU A 147 -8.11 2.98 4.62
N ASP A 148 -7.84 2.13 5.60
CA ASP A 148 -8.57 0.86 5.70
C ASP A 148 -10.06 1.10 5.98
N LEU A 149 -10.89 0.05 5.93
CA LEU A 149 -12.33 0.21 6.14
C LEU A 149 -12.64 0.96 7.43
N GLY A 150 -11.94 0.64 8.53
CA GLY A 150 -12.10 1.33 9.82
C GLY A 150 -11.70 2.81 9.73
N GLY A 151 -10.61 3.13 9.07
CA GLY A 151 -10.15 4.51 8.90
C GLY A 151 -11.10 5.36 8.08
N ARG A 152 -11.60 4.83 6.96
CA ARG A 152 -12.59 5.53 6.13
C ARG A 152 -13.90 5.79 6.86
N LEU A 153 -14.36 4.84 7.69
CA LEU A 153 -15.54 5.02 8.52
C LEU A 153 -15.34 6.05 9.62
N LEU A 154 -14.16 6.08 10.24
CA LEU A 154 -13.80 7.08 11.27
C LEU A 154 -13.61 8.48 10.69
N GLY A 155 -13.22 8.60 9.43
CA GLY A 155 -13.02 9.88 8.73
C GLY A 155 -14.32 10.53 8.24
N GLN A 156 -15.49 9.89 8.37
CA GLN A 156 -16.77 10.47 8.00
C GLN A 156 -17.24 11.46 9.08
N SER A 157 -17.57 12.69 8.69
CA SER A 157 -17.94 13.77 9.61
C SER A 157 -19.19 13.48 10.45
N ASP A 158 -20.14 12.67 9.93
CA ASP A 158 -21.42 12.33 10.58
C ASP A 158 -21.44 10.87 11.09
N SER A 159 -20.29 10.39 11.55
CA SER A 159 -20.13 8.99 11.94
C SER A 159 -20.70 8.70 13.33
N ASP A 160 -21.80 7.94 13.38
CA ASP A 160 -22.42 7.43 14.63
C ASP A 160 -21.68 6.22 15.24
N TRP A 161 -20.43 5.97 14.84
CA TRP A 161 -19.66 4.83 15.33
C TRP A 161 -19.21 5.02 16.78
N ARG A 162 -19.65 4.11 17.65
CA ARG A 162 -19.01 3.92 18.95
C ARG A 162 -17.75 3.10 18.75
N VAL A 163 -16.60 3.65 19.16
CA VAL A 163 -15.28 3.05 18.94
C VAL A 163 -14.70 2.56 20.25
N LEU A 164 -14.43 1.27 20.33
CA LEU A 164 -13.61 0.67 21.36
C LEU A 164 -12.23 0.37 20.75
N ARG A 165 -11.27 1.23 21.01
CA ARG A 165 -9.88 1.05 20.60
C ARG A 165 -9.07 0.60 21.81
N LEU A 166 -8.51 -0.60 21.74
CA LEU A 166 -7.70 -1.21 22.79
C LEU A 166 -6.28 -1.46 22.24
N PRO A 167 -5.34 -0.53 22.42
CA PRO A 167 -3.97 -0.73 21.99
C PRO A 167 -3.21 -1.76 22.84
N ALA A 168 -2.17 -2.36 22.28
CA ALA A 168 -1.33 -3.34 22.99
C ALA A 168 -0.69 -2.77 24.25
N LEU A 169 -0.17 -1.54 24.17
CA LEU A 169 0.27 -0.77 25.31
C LEU A 169 -0.69 0.41 25.51
N ALA A 170 -1.16 0.59 26.74
CA ALA A 170 -2.11 1.65 27.09
C ALA A 170 -1.55 3.05 26.77
N GLU A 171 -2.41 3.91 26.26
CA GLU A 171 -2.15 5.32 25.98
C GLU A 171 -3.00 6.21 26.88
N VAL A 172 -2.81 7.52 26.78
CA VAL A 172 -3.65 8.49 27.49
C VAL A 172 -5.12 8.30 27.08
N GLY A 173 -6.01 8.21 28.08
CA GLY A 173 -7.43 7.99 27.83
C GLY A 173 -7.79 6.53 27.49
N ASP A 174 -7.03 5.58 27.96
CA ASP A 174 -7.30 4.15 27.76
C ASP A 174 -8.71 3.78 28.22
N PRO A 175 -9.53 3.12 27.38
CA PRO A 175 -10.94 2.82 27.71
C PRO A 175 -11.10 1.83 28.88
N LEU A 176 -10.07 1.06 29.22
CA LEU A 176 -10.07 0.13 30.34
C LEU A 176 -9.49 0.74 31.63
N GLY A 177 -9.02 2.02 31.56
CA GLY A 177 -8.39 2.69 32.70
C GLY A 177 -7.03 2.13 33.08
N ARG A 178 -6.32 1.47 32.14
CA ARG A 178 -4.97 0.95 32.37
C ARG A 178 -3.98 2.11 32.53
N GLU A 179 -2.95 1.92 33.32
CA GLU A 179 -1.82 2.84 33.39
C GLU A 179 -1.11 2.95 32.04
N ILE A 180 -0.59 4.14 31.71
CA ILE A 180 0.14 4.37 30.45
C ILE A 180 1.30 3.39 30.35
N GLY A 181 1.39 2.69 29.21
CA GLY A 181 2.40 1.66 28.96
C GLY A 181 2.06 0.28 29.51
N ALA A 182 0.93 0.12 30.22
CA ALA A 182 0.49 -1.21 30.66
C ALA A 182 0.02 -2.05 29.47
N PRO A 183 0.37 -3.35 29.42
CA PRO A 183 -0.03 -4.24 28.34
C PRO A 183 -1.53 -4.54 28.38
N LEU A 184 -2.11 -4.86 27.22
CA LEU A 184 -3.54 -5.20 27.12
C LEU A 184 -3.88 -6.49 27.87
N TRP A 185 -3.02 -7.47 27.78
CA TRP A 185 -3.19 -8.79 28.41
C TRP A 185 -1.85 -9.29 28.94
N PRO A 186 -1.48 -8.88 30.19
CA PRO A 186 -0.16 -9.16 30.78
C PRO A 186 0.19 -10.63 30.87
N GLU A 187 -0.80 -11.50 31.16
CA GLU A 187 -0.61 -12.94 31.30
C GLU A 187 -0.31 -13.62 29.95
N TRP A 188 -0.72 -13.01 28.84
CA TRP A 188 -0.46 -13.50 27.50
C TRP A 188 0.85 -12.93 26.93
N GLU A 189 1.02 -11.62 27.04
CA GLU A 189 2.18 -10.93 26.51
C GLU A 189 2.51 -9.70 27.37
N ASP A 190 3.58 -9.80 28.15
CA ASP A 190 4.01 -8.73 29.03
C ASP A 190 4.64 -7.54 28.26
N THR A 191 4.91 -6.45 28.96
CA THR A 191 5.50 -5.25 28.38
C THR A 191 6.84 -5.52 27.69
N GLN A 192 7.69 -6.39 28.26
CA GLN A 192 9.00 -6.70 27.67
C GLN A 192 8.86 -7.50 26.38
N ALA A 193 7.92 -8.44 26.32
CA ALA A 193 7.61 -9.19 25.12
C ALA A 193 7.08 -8.27 24.01
N LEU A 194 6.18 -7.34 24.35
CA LEU A 194 5.65 -6.34 23.42
C LEU A 194 6.74 -5.40 22.90
N LEU A 195 7.68 -4.96 23.73
CA LEU A 195 8.81 -4.13 23.28
C LEU A 195 9.75 -4.89 22.33
N ARG A 196 10.04 -6.17 22.63
CA ARG A 196 10.80 -7.03 21.69
C ARG A 196 10.06 -7.21 20.37
N ARG A 197 8.75 -7.40 20.42
CA ARG A 197 7.91 -7.50 19.22
C ARG A 197 7.94 -6.23 18.40
N ARG A 198 7.87 -5.06 19.04
CA ARG A 198 8.01 -3.75 18.37
C ARG A 198 9.30 -3.66 17.56
N LEU A 199 10.43 -4.08 18.14
CA LEU A 199 11.71 -4.12 17.42
C LEU A 199 11.68 -5.08 16.23
N SER A 200 10.99 -6.21 16.36
CA SER A 200 10.93 -7.23 15.31
C SER A 200 10.03 -6.84 14.15
N VAL A 201 8.87 -6.19 14.42
CA VAL A 201 7.90 -5.84 13.36
C VAL A 201 8.17 -4.46 12.75
N GLY A 202 8.94 -3.61 13.42
CA GLY A 202 9.23 -2.25 13.02
C GLY A 202 8.11 -1.24 13.35
N GLU A 203 8.43 0.04 13.29
CA GLU A 203 7.52 1.11 13.77
C GLU A 203 6.19 1.15 13.01
N ARG A 204 6.20 0.98 11.70
CA ARG A 204 4.97 0.99 10.89
C ARG A 204 3.97 -0.06 11.37
N ALA A 205 4.40 -1.32 11.39
CA ALA A 205 3.55 -2.42 11.81
C ALA A 205 3.16 -2.30 13.29
N TRP A 206 4.06 -1.80 14.14
CA TRP A 206 3.77 -1.54 15.54
C TRP A 206 2.61 -0.56 15.72
N TRP A 207 2.70 0.63 15.11
CA TRP A 207 1.65 1.65 15.24
C TRP A 207 0.34 1.20 14.63
N ALA A 208 0.37 0.53 13.48
CA ALA A 208 -0.83 0.04 12.83
C ALA A 208 -1.46 -1.13 13.61
N LEU A 209 -0.75 -2.26 13.71
CA LEU A 209 -1.31 -3.52 14.19
C LEU A 209 -1.44 -3.59 15.70
N TYR A 210 -0.46 -3.01 16.43
CA TYR A 210 -0.42 -3.15 17.90
C TYR A 210 -1.02 -1.94 18.61
N GLN A 211 -0.75 -0.73 18.14
CA GLN A 211 -1.33 0.49 18.73
C GLN A 211 -2.64 0.92 18.08
N GLN A 212 -3.13 0.24 17.05
CA GLN A 212 -4.38 0.52 16.35
C GLN A 212 -4.47 1.97 15.83
N SER A 213 -3.33 2.56 15.52
CA SER A 213 -3.14 3.94 15.07
C SER A 213 -2.19 3.96 13.88
N PRO A 214 -2.60 3.41 12.73
CA PRO A 214 -1.78 3.48 11.53
C PRO A 214 -1.44 4.95 11.27
N ARG A 215 -0.17 5.19 11.00
CA ARG A 215 0.34 6.52 10.69
C ARG A 215 0.68 6.57 9.22
N PRO A 216 0.49 7.73 8.57
CA PRO A 216 1.00 7.94 7.25
C PRO A 216 2.45 7.50 7.21
N LEU A 217 2.78 6.77 6.19
CA LEU A 217 4.17 6.62 5.84
C LEU A 217 4.63 8.02 5.39
N GLU A 218 5.10 8.85 6.33
CA GLU A 218 5.88 10.03 5.98
C GLU A 218 7.04 9.54 5.14
N GLY A 219 6.86 9.48 3.80
CA GLY A 219 7.86 9.00 2.89
C GLY A 219 8.73 7.89 3.50
N SER A 220 8.15 6.72 3.83
CA SER A 220 8.86 5.70 4.62
C SER A 220 10.09 5.21 3.90
N PHE A 221 10.04 5.27 2.60
CA PHE A 221 11.15 4.87 1.74
C PHE A 221 12.00 6.10 1.37
N PHE A 222 11.39 7.18 0.87
CA PHE A 222 12.05 8.43 0.58
C PHE A 222 11.65 9.51 1.59
N LYS A 223 12.60 10.06 2.34
CA LYS A 223 12.40 11.21 3.24
C LYS A 223 12.27 12.49 2.43
N THR A 224 11.17 12.66 1.70
CA THR A 224 10.97 13.76 0.74
C THR A 224 11.12 15.16 1.34
N VAL A 225 10.87 15.32 2.65
CA VAL A 225 11.11 16.56 3.41
C VAL A 225 12.60 16.97 3.45
N LYS A 226 13.51 16.03 3.17
CA LYS A 226 14.95 16.28 3.08
C LYS A 226 15.42 16.69 1.69
N ILE A 227 14.53 16.64 0.69
CA ILE A 227 14.85 17.06 -0.67
C ILE A 227 14.69 18.58 -0.75
N GLU A 228 15.79 19.27 -0.93
CA GLU A 228 15.80 20.73 -1.09
C GLU A 228 15.33 21.12 -2.49
N VAL A 229 14.47 22.13 -2.59
CA VAL A 229 14.08 22.73 -3.87
C VAL A 229 14.96 23.96 -4.10
N ILE A 230 15.83 23.89 -5.13
CA ILE A 230 16.76 24.96 -5.49
C ILE A 230 16.26 25.72 -6.72
N GLU A 231 16.53 27.01 -6.82
CA GLU A 231 16.04 27.86 -7.91
C GLU A 231 16.79 27.59 -9.24
N THR A 232 18.10 27.38 -9.17
CA THR A 232 18.94 27.18 -10.33
C THR A 232 19.84 25.97 -10.15
N ALA A 233 20.07 25.22 -11.22
CA ALA A 233 21.06 24.16 -11.22
C ALA A 233 22.46 24.73 -11.02
N PRO A 234 23.33 24.09 -10.23
CA PRO A 234 24.77 24.41 -10.25
C PRO A 234 25.32 24.16 -11.65
N ASP A 235 26.30 24.96 -12.06
CA ASP A 235 26.96 24.79 -13.37
C ASP A 235 27.50 23.36 -13.50
N PRO A 236 27.16 22.64 -14.57
CA PRO A 236 27.66 21.30 -14.78
C PRO A 236 29.13 21.38 -15.17
N GLU A 237 30.02 21.42 -14.18
CA GLU A 237 31.45 21.17 -14.45
C GLU A 237 31.61 19.77 -14.99
N SER A 238 31.65 19.67 -16.33
CA SER A 238 31.96 18.53 -17.17
C SER A 238 31.44 17.13 -16.78
N MET A 239 30.56 16.58 -17.60
CA MET A 239 30.36 15.14 -17.89
C MET A 239 29.68 14.24 -16.86
N SER A 240 28.89 14.74 -15.93
CA SER A 240 28.14 13.87 -14.99
C SER A 240 26.64 14.11 -15.07
N VAL A 241 26.06 14.23 -16.26
CA VAL A 241 24.61 14.42 -16.46
C VAL A 241 24.05 13.20 -17.20
N VAL A 242 22.99 12.63 -16.67
CA VAL A 242 22.26 11.51 -17.25
C VAL A 242 20.80 11.88 -17.44
N ARG A 243 20.24 11.54 -18.61
CA ARG A 243 18.80 11.47 -18.87
C ARG A 243 18.40 10.00 -18.86
N ALA A 244 17.81 9.53 -17.78
CA ALA A 244 17.31 8.16 -17.67
C ALA A 244 15.84 8.10 -18.03
N TRP A 245 15.45 7.06 -18.75
CA TRP A 245 14.08 6.82 -19.15
C TRP A 245 13.53 5.55 -18.52
N ASP A 246 12.27 5.63 -18.14
CA ASP A 246 11.37 4.49 -17.97
C ASP A 246 10.30 4.59 -19.07
N LEU A 247 10.12 3.51 -19.84
CA LEU A 247 9.36 3.57 -21.09
C LEU A 247 8.09 2.75 -21.01
N ALA A 248 6.96 3.41 -21.21
CA ALA A 248 5.67 2.80 -21.47
C ALA A 248 5.11 3.36 -22.80
N ALA A 249 4.51 2.50 -23.62
CA ALA A 249 4.05 2.87 -24.95
C ALA A 249 2.55 2.63 -25.13
N THR A 250 1.77 2.88 -24.08
CA THR A 250 0.32 2.65 -24.07
C THR A 250 -0.43 3.95 -23.86
N ILE A 251 -1.37 4.24 -24.76
CA ILE A 251 -2.24 5.40 -24.65
C ILE A 251 -3.32 5.12 -23.62
N LYS A 252 -3.61 6.10 -22.76
CA LYS A 252 -4.72 6.05 -21.81
C LYS A 252 -6.05 6.10 -22.57
N ASN A 253 -6.98 5.23 -22.17
CA ASN A 253 -8.38 5.27 -22.58
C ASN A 253 -9.28 5.11 -21.34
N ASP A 254 -10.61 5.06 -21.54
CA ASP A 254 -11.57 4.95 -20.43
C ASP A 254 -11.55 3.59 -19.71
N GLU A 255 -10.91 2.58 -20.30
CA GLU A 255 -10.87 1.21 -19.81
C GLU A 255 -9.53 0.83 -19.13
N ASN A 256 -8.48 1.64 -19.29
CA ASN A 256 -7.15 1.35 -18.77
C ASN A 256 -6.50 2.53 -18.03
N ASP A 257 -5.59 2.23 -17.13
CA ASP A 257 -4.69 3.18 -16.46
C ASP A 257 -3.23 2.76 -16.68
N PRO A 258 -2.69 2.94 -17.91
CA PRO A 258 -1.35 2.48 -18.27
C PRO A 258 -0.25 3.21 -17.50
N ASP A 259 0.95 2.61 -17.50
CA ASP A 259 2.13 3.23 -16.93
C ASP A 259 2.56 4.46 -17.73
N TRP A 260 3.37 5.30 -17.10
CA TRP A 260 3.87 6.51 -17.71
C TRP A 260 5.22 6.28 -18.38
N THR A 261 5.44 6.95 -19.50
CA THR A 261 6.80 7.18 -19.97
C THR A 261 7.38 8.35 -19.18
N VAL A 262 8.49 8.09 -18.49
CA VAL A 262 9.19 9.08 -17.67
C VAL A 262 10.62 9.28 -18.17
N GLY A 263 11.04 10.54 -18.36
CA GLY A 263 12.41 10.92 -18.64
C GLY A 263 12.95 11.83 -17.54
N LEU A 264 13.84 11.34 -16.69
CA LEU A 264 14.41 12.08 -15.58
C LEU A 264 15.85 12.49 -15.90
N LYS A 265 16.16 13.80 -15.77
CA LYS A 265 17.52 14.35 -15.95
C LYS A 265 18.14 14.62 -14.60
N MET A 266 19.29 14.02 -14.35
CA MET A 266 20.00 14.11 -13.08
C MET A 266 21.46 14.45 -13.30
N HIS A 267 22.00 15.31 -12.43
CA HIS A 267 23.41 15.71 -12.36
C HIS A 267 24.00 15.23 -11.03
N ARG A 268 25.28 14.83 -11.06
CA ARG A 268 26.07 14.61 -9.85
C ARG A 268 27.20 15.62 -9.82
N THR A 269 27.26 16.41 -8.73
CA THR A 269 28.31 17.43 -8.51
C THR A 269 29.65 16.77 -8.12
N ASN A 270 30.72 17.55 -8.18
CA ASN A 270 32.05 17.12 -7.74
C ASN A 270 32.13 16.82 -6.25
N THR A 271 31.23 17.42 -5.44
CA THR A 271 31.09 17.16 -4.00
C THR A 271 30.30 15.88 -3.70
N GLY A 272 29.74 15.22 -4.71
CA GLY A 272 28.93 14.00 -4.55
C GLY A 272 27.45 14.26 -4.34
N HIS A 273 26.99 15.50 -4.40
CA HIS A 273 25.58 15.87 -4.30
C HIS A 273 24.86 15.56 -5.63
N PHE A 274 23.60 15.14 -5.56
CA PHE A 274 22.76 14.80 -6.71
C PHE A 274 21.68 15.86 -6.91
N VAL A 275 21.55 16.35 -8.14
CA VAL A 275 20.56 17.38 -8.49
C VAL A 275 19.66 16.87 -9.61
N ILE A 276 18.38 16.77 -9.35
CA ILE A 276 17.38 16.44 -10.37
C ILE A 276 17.00 17.73 -11.08
N LEU A 277 17.34 17.78 -12.36
CA LEU A 277 17.27 18.99 -13.18
C LEU A 277 15.92 19.14 -13.87
N ASP A 278 15.31 18.01 -14.29
CA ASP A 278 14.09 18.00 -15.07
C ASP A 278 13.42 16.62 -15.04
N VAL A 279 12.10 16.58 -15.04
CA VAL A 279 11.31 15.36 -15.17
C VAL A 279 10.22 15.56 -16.22
N ILE A 280 10.22 14.71 -17.23
CA ILE A 280 9.18 14.59 -18.26
C ILE A 280 8.33 13.38 -17.90
N ARG A 281 7.00 13.52 -17.96
CA ARG A 281 6.05 12.46 -17.67
C ARG A 281 4.89 12.52 -18.65
N VAL A 282 4.74 11.50 -19.49
CA VAL A 282 3.71 11.47 -20.53
C VAL A 282 3.11 10.08 -20.69
N ARG A 283 1.88 10.03 -21.19
CA ARG A 283 1.23 8.83 -21.73
C ARG A 283 1.03 9.03 -23.22
N ALA A 284 1.73 8.23 -24.01
CA ALA A 284 1.80 8.45 -25.45
C ALA A 284 1.95 7.13 -26.20
N SER A 285 1.64 7.14 -27.49
CA SER A 285 1.89 6.00 -28.36
C SER A 285 3.40 5.76 -28.56
N ALA A 286 3.78 4.56 -28.99
CA ALA A 286 5.18 4.21 -29.23
C ALA A 286 5.88 5.21 -30.15
N TRP A 287 5.23 5.63 -31.24
CA TRP A 287 5.78 6.64 -32.16
C TRP A 287 5.98 8.00 -31.50
N GLN A 288 5.00 8.45 -30.67
CA GLN A 288 5.12 9.72 -29.94
C GLN A 288 6.26 9.66 -28.90
N VAL A 289 6.45 8.51 -28.26
CA VAL A 289 7.57 8.29 -27.34
C VAL A 289 8.90 8.37 -28.08
N GLU A 290 9.04 7.75 -29.25
CA GLU A 290 10.25 7.88 -30.08
C GLU A 290 10.55 9.35 -30.47
N CYS A 291 9.52 10.08 -30.90
CA CYS A 291 9.66 11.51 -31.22
C CYS A 291 10.10 12.32 -29.98
N LEU A 292 9.50 12.05 -28.83
CA LEU A 292 9.81 12.72 -27.56
C LEU A 292 11.27 12.48 -27.14
N LEU A 293 11.76 11.23 -27.25
CA LEU A 293 13.13 10.90 -26.94
C LEU A 293 14.11 11.68 -27.83
N ALA A 294 13.84 11.71 -29.15
CA ALA A 294 14.71 12.42 -30.11
C ALA A 294 14.69 13.95 -29.88
N GLU A 295 13.54 14.52 -29.55
CA GLU A 295 13.42 15.95 -29.24
C GLU A 295 14.12 16.31 -27.93
N THR A 296 13.93 15.48 -26.90
CA THR A 296 14.60 15.65 -25.61
C THR A 296 16.12 15.52 -25.73
N ALA A 297 16.60 14.56 -26.49
CA ALA A 297 18.04 14.39 -26.74
C ALA A 297 18.65 15.63 -27.41
N ARG A 298 17.97 16.21 -28.41
CA ARG A 298 18.42 17.44 -29.05
C ARG A 298 18.44 18.64 -28.09
N ARG A 299 17.43 18.78 -27.24
CA ARG A 299 17.33 19.84 -26.22
C ARG A 299 18.39 19.66 -25.12
N ASP A 300 18.64 18.45 -24.69
CA ASP A 300 19.59 18.16 -23.60
C ASP A 300 21.07 18.28 -24.06
N GLY A 301 21.33 18.14 -25.36
CA GLY A 301 22.68 18.26 -25.92
C GLY A 301 23.44 16.92 -26.01
N ARG A 302 24.60 16.95 -26.61
CA ARG A 302 25.41 15.73 -26.87
C ARG A 302 26.18 15.22 -25.69
N ASP A 303 26.39 16.07 -24.70
CA ASP A 303 27.17 15.74 -23.49
C ASP A 303 26.35 15.02 -22.43
N VAL A 304 25.03 14.95 -22.59
CA VAL A 304 24.12 14.22 -21.69
C VAL A 304 24.06 12.76 -22.14
N LEU A 305 24.39 11.86 -21.22
CA LEU A 305 24.21 10.43 -21.44
C LEU A 305 22.73 10.04 -21.33
N ILE A 306 22.22 9.37 -22.35
CA ILE A 306 20.85 8.85 -22.40
C ILE A 306 20.88 7.39 -21.97
N SER A 307 20.19 7.07 -20.86
CA SER A 307 20.10 5.70 -20.35
C SER A 307 18.69 5.15 -20.55
N LEU A 308 18.58 4.08 -21.31
CA LEU A 308 17.33 3.44 -21.72
C LEU A 308 17.18 2.08 -21.03
N PRO A 309 15.94 1.65 -20.71
CA PRO A 309 15.67 0.29 -20.31
C PRO A 309 15.81 -0.67 -21.49
N GLN A 310 16.25 -1.87 -21.21
CA GLN A 310 16.23 -3.00 -22.13
C GLN A 310 15.45 -4.14 -21.49
N ASP A 311 14.33 -4.52 -22.09
CA ASP A 311 13.57 -5.67 -21.62
C ASP A 311 14.34 -6.99 -21.89
N PRO A 312 14.09 -8.01 -21.06
CA PRO A 312 14.65 -9.34 -21.29
C PRO A 312 14.17 -9.94 -22.63
N GLY A 313 15.04 -10.69 -23.27
CA GLY A 313 14.73 -11.42 -24.50
C GLY A 313 15.07 -10.67 -25.81
N SER A 314 14.80 -11.34 -26.95
CA SER A 314 15.18 -10.83 -28.27
C SER A 314 14.40 -9.62 -28.72
N ALA A 315 13.12 -9.55 -28.37
CA ALA A 315 12.26 -8.39 -28.69
C ALA A 315 12.74 -7.12 -27.97
N GLY A 316 13.05 -7.21 -26.67
CA GLY A 316 13.58 -6.08 -25.91
C GLY A 316 14.94 -5.59 -26.42
N LYS A 317 15.83 -6.52 -26.81
CA LYS A 317 17.11 -6.17 -27.47
C LYS A 317 16.89 -5.44 -28.79
N SER A 318 15.94 -5.90 -29.61
CA SER A 318 15.62 -5.29 -30.91
C SER A 318 15.07 -3.87 -30.73
N ALA A 319 14.12 -3.69 -29.80
CA ALA A 319 13.55 -2.37 -29.47
C ALA A 319 14.63 -1.40 -28.97
N ALA A 320 15.47 -1.82 -28.01
CA ALA A 320 16.56 -1.01 -27.50
C ALA A 320 17.56 -0.62 -28.62
N SER A 321 17.91 -1.55 -29.51
CA SER A 321 18.76 -1.28 -30.67
C SER A 321 18.13 -0.27 -31.64
N GLN A 322 16.82 -0.27 -31.79
CA GLN A 322 16.12 0.71 -32.61
C GLN A 322 16.22 2.12 -32.02
N PHE A 323 15.98 2.27 -30.71
CA PHE A 323 16.14 3.56 -30.02
C PHE A 323 17.58 4.09 -30.14
N VAL A 324 18.59 3.23 -29.92
CA VAL A 324 19.99 3.62 -30.07
C VAL A 324 20.29 4.11 -31.49
N ARG A 325 19.75 3.46 -32.53
CA ARG A 325 19.90 3.91 -33.92
C ARG A 325 19.22 5.27 -34.17
N ASN A 326 18.00 5.45 -33.65
CA ASN A 326 17.23 6.68 -33.82
C ASN A 326 17.88 7.89 -33.12
N LEU A 327 18.70 7.65 -32.11
CA LEU A 327 19.44 8.66 -31.34
C LEU A 327 20.91 8.77 -31.77
N ALA A 328 21.25 8.39 -33.01
CA ALA A 328 22.61 8.48 -33.54
C ALA A 328 23.15 9.90 -33.41
N GLY A 329 24.39 10.01 -32.92
CA GLY A 329 25.07 11.28 -32.62
C GLY A 329 24.93 11.76 -31.16
N HIS A 330 24.21 11.04 -30.31
CA HIS A 330 24.17 11.22 -28.86
C HIS A 330 24.84 10.05 -28.15
N GLN A 331 25.20 10.24 -26.89
CA GLN A 331 25.67 9.17 -26.01
C GLN A 331 24.49 8.38 -25.52
N VAL A 332 24.28 7.16 -25.99
CA VAL A 332 23.13 6.33 -25.65
C VAL A 332 23.60 4.96 -25.17
N GLU A 333 23.03 4.52 -24.07
CA GLU A 333 23.17 3.13 -23.62
C GLU A 333 21.80 2.53 -23.31
N ALA A 334 21.68 1.22 -23.50
CA ALA A 334 20.53 0.45 -23.10
C ALA A 334 20.97 -0.69 -22.16
N THR A 335 20.37 -0.78 -20.99
CA THR A 335 20.76 -1.74 -19.95
C THR A 335 19.60 -2.51 -19.42
N LEU A 336 19.81 -3.82 -19.18
CA LEU A 336 18.84 -4.67 -18.47
C LEU A 336 18.66 -4.18 -17.04
N GLU A 337 17.42 -4.16 -16.58
CA GLU A 337 17.13 -3.99 -15.16
C GLU A 337 17.09 -5.35 -14.47
N THR A 338 17.83 -5.47 -13.38
CA THR A 338 17.90 -6.68 -12.57
C THR A 338 17.64 -6.37 -11.11
N GLY A 339 17.00 -7.29 -10.39
CA GLY A 339 16.66 -7.13 -8.98
C GLY A 339 15.32 -6.42 -8.74
N GLU A 340 14.84 -6.48 -7.50
CA GLU A 340 13.59 -5.85 -7.08
C GLU A 340 13.67 -4.31 -7.11
N LYS A 341 12.58 -3.64 -7.46
CA LYS A 341 12.47 -2.18 -7.54
C LYS A 341 12.90 -1.50 -6.24
N ALA A 342 12.40 -1.97 -5.10
CA ALA A 342 12.75 -1.42 -3.79
C ALA A 342 14.25 -1.51 -3.49
N VAL A 343 14.90 -2.61 -3.90
CA VAL A 343 16.36 -2.78 -3.73
C VAL A 343 17.12 -1.78 -4.59
N ARG A 344 16.68 -1.55 -5.84
CA ARG A 344 17.32 -0.56 -6.73
C ARG A 344 17.15 0.87 -6.19
N ALA A 345 15.97 1.19 -5.64
CA ALA A 345 15.64 2.50 -5.09
C ALA A 345 16.29 2.79 -3.72
N SER A 346 16.69 1.75 -2.95
CA SER A 346 17.20 1.91 -1.58
C SER A 346 18.46 2.79 -1.51
N ALA A 347 19.34 2.68 -2.50
CA ALA A 347 20.58 3.44 -2.52
C ALA A 347 20.35 4.94 -2.71
N VAL A 348 19.44 5.34 -3.61
CA VAL A 348 19.09 6.76 -3.79
C VAL A 348 18.25 7.27 -2.62
N ALA A 349 17.40 6.43 -1.99
CA ALA A 349 16.67 6.78 -0.80
C ALA A 349 17.60 7.11 0.39
N ALA A 350 18.69 6.36 0.55
CA ALA A 350 19.73 6.67 1.55
C ALA A 350 20.39 8.03 1.28
N GLN A 351 20.62 8.42 0.02
CA GLN A 351 21.15 9.75 -0.32
C GLN A 351 20.13 10.85 -0.02
N VAL A 352 18.85 10.61 -0.25
CA VAL A 352 17.78 11.53 0.16
C VAL A 352 17.77 11.71 1.68
N GLU A 353 17.85 10.62 2.44
CA GLU A 353 17.90 10.68 3.91
C GLU A 353 19.13 11.42 4.43
N ALA A 354 20.26 11.29 3.75
CA ALA A 354 21.48 12.01 4.06
C ALA A 354 21.44 13.52 3.68
N GLY A 355 20.38 13.99 2.99
CA GLY A 355 20.30 15.37 2.48
C GLY A 355 21.16 15.63 1.24
N ASN A 356 21.59 14.58 0.54
CA ASN A 356 22.48 14.68 -0.62
C ASN A 356 21.72 14.78 -1.96
N VAL A 357 20.41 15.04 -1.93
CA VAL A 357 19.57 15.15 -3.13
C VAL A 357 18.77 16.44 -3.11
N SER A 358 18.80 17.19 -4.20
CA SER A 358 17.94 18.34 -4.41
C SER A 358 17.25 18.30 -5.78
N VAL A 359 16.22 19.11 -5.93
CA VAL A 359 15.46 19.24 -7.18
C VAL A 359 15.47 20.71 -7.62
N VAL A 360 15.63 20.95 -8.91
CA VAL A 360 15.45 22.28 -9.48
C VAL A 360 13.96 22.61 -9.52
N ARG A 361 13.59 23.85 -9.16
CA ARG A 361 12.21 24.31 -9.19
C ARG A 361 11.59 24.14 -10.57
N GLY A 362 10.45 23.44 -10.63
CA GLY A 362 9.69 23.20 -11.87
C GLY A 362 8.26 22.76 -11.59
N ALA A 363 7.40 22.86 -12.60
CA ALA A 363 5.99 22.43 -12.50
C ALA A 363 5.83 20.93 -12.17
N TRP A 364 6.84 20.13 -12.43
CA TRP A 364 6.88 18.68 -12.20
C TRP A 364 7.16 18.31 -10.74
N ASN A 365 7.67 19.22 -9.90
CA ASN A 365 8.13 18.93 -8.54
C ASN A 365 7.02 18.30 -7.67
N ALA A 366 5.80 18.86 -7.72
CA ALA A 366 4.71 18.38 -6.86
C ALA A 366 4.38 16.91 -7.12
N GLN A 367 4.19 16.53 -8.40
CA GLN A 367 3.87 15.15 -8.78
C GLN A 367 5.05 14.19 -8.54
N PHE A 368 6.27 14.64 -8.75
CA PHE A 368 7.46 13.86 -8.50
C PHE A 368 7.62 13.53 -7.00
N LEU A 369 7.55 14.56 -6.15
CA LEU A 369 7.68 14.38 -4.70
C LEU A 369 6.52 13.58 -4.09
N GLU A 370 5.32 13.68 -4.67
CA GLU A 370 4.16 12.86 -4.28
C GLU A 370 4.42 11.38 -4.57
N GLU A 371 4.87 11.02 -5.77
CA GLU A 371 5.16 9.63 -6.13
C GLU A 371 6.30 9.04 -5.28
N LEU A 372 7.35 9.81 -4.99
CA LEU A 372 8.40 9.40 -4.06
C LEU A 372 7.88 9.18 -2.64
N ARG A 373 6.95 10.02 -2.17
CA ARG A 373 6.34 9.88 -0.84
C ARG A 373 5.52 8.61 -0.73
N ASP A 374 4.80 8.28 -1.80
CA ASP A 374 3.90 7.13 -1.83
C ASP A 374 4.61 5.80 -2.09
N PHE A 375 5.84 5.82 -2.59
CA PHE A 375 6.63 4.61 -2.85
C PHE A 375 6.99 3.87 -1.55
N PRO A 376 6.91 2.51 -1.46
CA PRO A 376 6.66 1.56 -2.55
C PRO A 376 5.17 1.24 -2.79
N ASN A 377 4.24 1.86 -2.09
CA ASN A 377 2.83 1.49 -2.02
C ASN A 377 1.93 2.32 -2.95
N GLY A 378 2.52 3.27 -3.68
CA GLY A 378 1.83 4.11 -4.65
C GLY A 378 1.23 3.32 -5.82
N ARG A 379 0.26 3.94 -6.52
CA ARG A 379 -0.34 3.34 -7.73
C ARG A 379 0.63 3.27 -8.90
N LYS A 380 1.61 4.15 -8.93
CA LYS A 380 2.63 4.30 -9.98
C LYS A 380 3.98 4.53 -9.34
N ASP A 381 4.99 3.99 -9.98
CA ASP A 381 6.38 4.06 -9.53
C ASP A 381 7.36 4.36 -10.69
N ASP A 382 6.84 4.80 -11.82
CA ASP A 382 7.57 5.05 -13.06
C ASP A 382 8.68 6.12 -12.86
N GLN A 383 8.40 7.16 -12.06
CA GLN A 383 9.40 8.18 -11.74
C GLN A 383 10.49 7.67 -10.79
N VAL A 384 10.16 6.73 -9.91
CA VAL A 384 11.14 6.07 -9.02
C VAL A 384 12.06 5.15 -9.82
N ASP A 385 11.55 4.45 -10.85
CA ASP A 385 12.38 3.63 -11.72
C ASP A 385 13.34 4.49 -12.55
N ALA A 386 12.87 5.59 -13.15
CA ALA A 386 13.73 6.54 -13.85
C ALA A 386 14.79 7.19 -12.93
N LEU A 387 14.41 7.56 -11.70
CA LEU A 387 15.31 8.10 -10.67
C LEU A 387 16.42 7.08 -10.30
N SER A 388 16.02 5.86 -10.01
CA SER A 388 16.94 4.79 -9.63
C SER A 388 17.93 4.50 -10.75
N ARG A 389 17.46 4.44 -12.00
CA ARG A 389 18.29 4.27 -13.19
C ARG A 389 19.32 5.41 -13.34
N ALA A 390 18.87 6.67 -13.24
CA ALA A 390 19.76 7.84 -13.32
C ALA A 390 20.85 7.79 -12.25
N PHE A 391 20.46 7.51 -11.01
CA PHE A 391 21.37 7.43 -9.88
C PHE A 391 22.44 6.36 -10.06
N TRP A 392 22.05 5.12 -10.38
CA TRP A 392 23.00 4.04 -10.58
C TRP A 392 23.93 4.29 -11.75
N ARG A 393 23.44 4.94 -12.79
CA ARG A 393 24.30 5.28 -13.93
C ARG A 393 25.34 6.34 -13.57
N LEU A 394 24.96 7.37 -12.84
CA LEU A 394 25.90 8.40 -12.35
C LEU A 394 27.00 7.81 -11.45
N LEU A 395 26.68 6.80 -10.65
CA LEU A 395 27.68 6.11 -9.82
C LEU A 395 28.70 5.34 -10.70
N ARG A 396 28.24 4.69 -11.77
CA ARG A 396 29.11 3.89 -12.67
C ARG A 396 30.07 4.77 -13.50
N ILE A 397 29.64 5.94 -13.96
CA ILE A 397 30.49 6.86 -14.74
C ILE A 397 31.78 7.23 -13.98
N GLN A 398 31.70 7.36 -12.66
CA GLN A 398 32.88 7.67 -11.85
C GLN A 398 33.80 6.47 -11.54
N ALA A 399 33.23 5.26 -11.59
CA ALA A 399 34.01 4.03 -11.34
C ALA A 399 34.82 3.60 -12.58
N GLU A 400 34.50 4.08 -13.76
CA GLU A 400 35.25 3.78 -14.99
C GLU A 400 36.49 4.68 -15.04
N PRO A 401 37.72 4.12 -15.06
CA PRO A 401 38.92 4.93 -15.18
C PRO A 401 38.88 5.69 -16.51
N ARG A 402 39.08 7.01 -16.46
CA ARG A 402 39.27 7.83 -17.67
C ARG A 402 40.50 7.32 -18.40
N HIS A 403 40.32 6.59 -19.48
CA HIS A 403 41.40 6.35 -20.42
C HIS A 403 41.77 7.70 -21.04
N LEU A 404 42.80 8.33 -20.48
CA LEU A 404 43.55 9.42 -21.12
C LEU A 404 44.13 8.86 -22.41
N THR A 405 43.42 9.09 -23.52
CA THR A 405 44.05 8.98 -24.83
C THR A 405 45.10 10.10 -24.93
N THR A 406 46.28 9.82 -24.44
CA THR A 406 47.47 10.62 -24.75
C THR A 406 47.71 10.41 -26.24
N ASN A 407 47.32 11.38 -27.05
CA ASN A 407 47.80 11.52 -28.41
C ASN A 407 49.32 11.74 -28.36
N LEU A 408 50.06 10.67 -28.44
CA LEU A 408 51.49 10.72 -28.86
C LEU A 408 51.52 10.84 -30.38
N LEU A 409 51.23 12.03 -30.89
CA LEU A 409 51.75 12.48 -32.17
C LEU A 409 53.00 13.30 -31.87
N ASN A 410 54.16 12.68 -31.91
CA ASN A 410 55.45 13.28 -32.28
C ASN A 410 56.47 12.18 -32.41
N ARG A 411 56.70 11.66 -33.60
CA ARG A 411 57.93 11.64 -34.39
C ARG A 411 57.77 10.75 -35.61
#